data_7eac2456fa98995d509342b24eb78e38
#
_entry.id   7eac2456fa98995d509342b24eb78e38
#
_cell.length_a   1.000
_cell.length_b   1.000
_cell.length_c   1.000
_cell.angle_alpha   90.00
_cell.angle_beta   90.00
_cell.angle_gamma   90.00
#
_symmetry.space_group_name_H-M   'P 1'
#
loop_
_entity.id
_entity.type
_entity.pdbx_description
1 polymer ?
#
loop_
_entity_poly.entity_id
_entity_poly.type
_entity_poly.pdbx_seq_one_letter_code
_entity_poly.pdbx_strand_id
1 'polypeptide(L)'
;MSQKAVAYIDLLGFSNCVKNNPEEAIMMLTHFNTILSSLNFEREVHPSANYIAPLQSLARRTSNESFEHFMPFSDSVFIASSNCSDFLLQLGNFVKDAFLFNARIYAHPENPADPTATHYIGVDPSNPNDVIDIPCHQPPVLFRGGVSYGDVIETTPAALFNNQRYICNNLMGEAVVRAVKMEGLVKGPRILFNDRVYEQLNAEAKFYCRLVPEKDENGQPLGLYEILWPAMGYITENRELFVQEISHFYDLFTPAYNLWSFYKSNKDVAIQYERFLELIVTSAIRIYDYMGYGDYIHHKVAETLKSKFTEEERLNIFEMVI
;
A
#
# COMPACT_ATOMS: atom_id res chain seq x y z
N MET A 1 5.18 3.45 -29.76
CA MET A 1 5.72 3.27 -28.40
C MET A 1 5.58 4.60 -27.69
N SER A 2 5.08 4.60 -26.47
CA SER A 2 5.00 5.78 -25.62
C SER A 2 5.87 5.57 -24.38
N GLN A 3 6.42 6.65 -23.83
CA GLN A 3 7.14 6.59 -22.55
C GLN A 3 6.11 6.71 -21.43
N LYS A 4 6.05 5.71 -20.54
CA LYS A 4 5.11 5.69 -19.40
C LYS A 4 5.78 5.16 -18.15
N ALA A 5 5.27 5.60 -17.01
CA ALA A 5 5.44 4.90 -15.74
C ALA A 5 4.50 3.69 -15.71
N VAL A 6 5.02 2.54 -15.32
CA VAL A 6 4.24 1.30 -15.15
C VAL A 6 4.48 0.79 -13.75
N ALA A 7 3.42 0.57 -12.99
CA ALA A 7 3.44 -0.16 -11.74
C ALA A 7 2.95 -1.59 -11.96
N TYR A 8 3.61 -2.52 -11.31
CA TYR A 8 3.11 -3.85 -11.00
C TYR A 8 3.02 -3.95 -9.49
N ILE A 9 1.83 -4.17 -8.97
CA ILE A 9 1.57 -4.39 -7.54
C ILE A 9 0.89 -5.73 -7.34
N ASP A 10 1.26 -6.42 -6.28
CA ASP A 10 0.88 -7.78 -5.96
C ASP A 10 0.41 -7.90 -4.51
N LEU A 11 -0.55 -8.78 -4.22
CA LEU A 11 -1.03 -9.01 -2.87
C LEU A 11 0.02 -9.76 -2.04
N LEU A 12 0.53 -9.09 -1.03
CA LEU A 12 1.54 -9.65 -0.14
C LEU A 12 1.01 -10.89 0.60
N GLY A 13 1.64 -12.04 0.35
CA GLY A 13 1.32 -13.31 1.02
C GLY A 13 0.24 -14.15 0.36
N PHE A 14 -0.42 -13.69 -0.71
CA PHE A 14 -1.50 -14.43 -1.37
C PHE A 14 -1.08 -15.84 -1.82
N SER A 15 0.03 -15.97 -2.52
CA SER A 15 0.53 -17.29 -2.97
C SER A 15 0.79 -18.27 -1.82
N ASN A 16 1.16 -17.78 -0.64
CA ASN A 16 1.33 -18.59 0.55
C ASN A 16 -0.03 -19.01 1.14
N CYS A 17 -1.01 -18.11 1.15
CA CYS A 17 -2.39 -18.43 1.55
C CYS A 17 -2.99 -19.48 0.65
N VAL A 18 -2.85 -19.37 -0.68
CA VAL A 18 -3.37 -20.39 -1.63
C VAL A 18 -2.83 -21.79 -1.33
N LYS A 19 -1.56 -21.88 -0.92
CA LYS A 19 -0.93 -23.19 -0.63
C LYS A 19 -1.33 -23.78 0.72
N ASN A 20 -1.46 -22.96 1.74
CA ASN A 20 -1.57 -23.39 3.12
C ASN A 20 -2.98 -23.23 3.71
N ASN A 21 -3.73 -22.23 3.22
CA ASN A 21 -5.09 -21.94 3.66
C ASN A 21 -5.93 -21.35 2.50
N PRO A 22 -6.45 -22.20 1.60
CA PRO A 22 -7.21 -21.75 0.43
C PRO A 22 -8.45 -20.90 0.78
N GLU A 23 -9.08 -21.13 1.92
CA GLU A 23 -10.24 -20.36 2.36
C GLU A 23 -9.86 -18.90 2.66
N GLU A 24 -8.76 -18.67 3.36
CA GLU A 24 -8.21 -17.31 3.57
C GLU A 24 -7.81 -16.66 2.24
N ALA A 25 -7.26 -17.42 1.29
CA ALA A 25 -6.92 -16.89 -0.02
C ALA A 25 -8.17 -16.40 -0.78
N ILE A 26 -9.29 -17.14 -0.72
CA ILE A 26 -10.57 -16.71 -1.29
C ILE A 26 -11.06 -15.43 -0.61
N MET A 27 -11.00 -15.36 0.71
CA MET A 27 -11.37 -14.15 1.46
C MET A 27 -10.50 -12.95 1.08
N MET A 28 -9.18 -13.15 1.00
CA MET A 28 -8.24 -12.11 0.60
C MET A 28 -8.54 -11.57 -0.81
N LEU A 29 -8.81 -12.46 -1.77
CA LEU A 29 -9.18 -12.08 -3.13
C LEU A 29 -10.54 -11.39 -3.19
N THR A 30 -11.51 -11.82 -2.37
CA THR A 30 -12.82 -11.17 -2.25
C THR A 30 -12.68 -9.75 -1.72
N HIS A 31 -11.87 -9.55 -0.69
CA HIS A 31 -11.58 -8.21 -0.16
C HIS A 31 -10.84 -7.34 -1.17
N PHE A 32 -9.85 -7.89 -1.86
CA PHE A 32 -9.15 -7.21 -2.94
C PHE A 32 -10.13 -6.71 -4.01
N ASN A 33 -11.03 -7.57 -4.49
CA ASN A 33 -12.05 -7.18 -5.46
C ASN A 33 -13.03 -6.14 -4.90
N THR A 34 -13.39 -6.23 -3.61
CA THR A 34 -14.23 -5.22 -2.95
C THR A 34 -13.53 -3.87 -2.87
N ILE A 35 -12.23 -3.86 -2.53
CA ILE A 35 -11.41 -2.65 -2.54
C ILE A 35 -11.34 -2.05 -3.95
N LEU A 36 -11.06 -2.86 -4.97
CA LEU A 36 -11.03 -2.41 -6.36
C LEU A 36 -12.37 -1.79 -6.80
N SER A 37 -13.49 -2.36 -6.34
CA SER A 37 -14.83 -1.85 -6.66
C SER A 37 -15.22 -0.60 -5.87
N SER A 38 -14.80 -0.50 -4.61
CA SER A 38 -15.19 0.60 -3.71
C SER A 38 -14.28 1.81 -3.80
N LEU A 39 -13.02 1.62 -4.13
CA LEU A 39 -12.09 2.69 -4.50
C LEU A 39 -12.43 3.26 -5.89
N ASN A 40 -13.68 3.05 -6.27
CA ASN A 40 -14.24 3.31 -7.57
C ASN A 40 -13.61 4.55 -8.17
N PHE A 41 -12.98 4.36 -9.32
CA PHE A 41 -12.33 5.34 -10.15
C PHE A 41 -13.26 6.48 -10.58
N GLU A 42 -14.54 6.42 -10.22
CA GLU A 42 -15.58 7.43 -10.36
C GLU A 42 -15.62 8.46 -9.22
N ARG A 43 -14.67 8.49 -8.31
CA ARG A 43 -14.48 9.72 -7.54
C ARG A 43 -13.95 10.79 -8.49
N GLU A 44 -14.84 11.34 -9.27
CA GLU A 44 -14.74 12.70 -9.77
C GLU A 44 -14.70 13.65 -8.56
N VAL A 45 -13.62 13.59 -7.81
CA VAL A 45 -13.26 14.70 -6.95
C VAL A 45 -12.74 15.75 -7.91
N HIS A 46 -13.67 16.37 -8.64
CA HIS A 46 -13.40 17.63 -9.29
C HIS A 46 -12.90 18.53 -8.15
N PRO A 47 -11.63 18.96 -8.16
CA PRO A 47 -11.21 19.98 -7.21
C PRO A 47 -12.14 21.17 -7.49
N SER A 48 -13.21 21.27 -6.70
CA SER A 48 -14.08 22.43 -6.84
C SER A 48 -13.17 23.62 -6.62
N ALA A 49 -13.29 24.65 -7.48
CA ALA A 49 -12.52 25.89 -7.37
C ALA A 49 -12.66 26.56 -5.98
N ASN A 50 -13.49 26.00 -5.12
CA ASN A 50 -13.81 26.43 -3.76
C ASN A 50 -12.98 25.73 -2.67
N TYR A 51 -12.15 24.71 -2.98
CA TYR A 51 -11.27 24.14 -1.98
C TYR A 51 -10.10 25.10 -1.69
N ILE A 52 -9.79 25.29 -0.41
CA ILE A 52 -8.55 25.96 -0.01
C ILE A 52 -7.36 25.15 -0.53
N ALA A 53 -6.25 25.81 -0.86
CA ALA A 53 -5.08 25.19 -1.50
C ALA A 53 -4.60 23.87 -0.85
N PRO A 54 -4.56 23.74 0.51
CA PRO A 54 -4.20 22.46 1.15
C PRO A 54 -5.11 21.29 0.78
N LEU A 55 -6.43 21.52 0.69
CA LEU A 55 -7.38 20.48 0.31
C LEU A 55 -7.32 20.15 -1.18
N GLN A 56 -6.84 21.07 -2.03
CA GLN A 56 -6.63 20.78 -3.46
C GLN A 56 -5.47 19.78 -3.66
N SER A 57 -4.36 19.95 -2.92
CA SER A 57 -3.23 19.01 -2.98
C SER A 57 -3.66 17.61 -2.47
N LEU A 58 -4.36 17.54 -1.34
CA LEU A 58 -4.88 16.27 -0.83
C LEU A 58 -5.86 15.63 -1.84
N ALA A 59 -6.80 16.39 -2.40
CA ALA A 59 -7.76 15.90 -3.39
C ALA A 59 -7.05 15.31 -4.62
N ARG A 60 -6.00 16.00 -5.12
CA ARG A 60 -5.20 15.49 -6.24
C ARG A 60 -4.50 14.16 -5.90
N ARG A 61 -3.91 14.04 -4.72
CA ARG A 61 -3.25 12.80 -4.28
C ARG A 61 -4.23 11.65 -4.05
N THR A 62 -5.47 11.95 -3.67
CA THR A 62 -6.51 10.94 -3.41
C THR A 62 -7.32 10.58 -4.65
N SER A 63 -7.12 11.28 -5.79
CA SER A 63 -7.72 10.91 -7.06
C SER A 63 -6.98 9.74 -7.72
N ASN A 64 -7.56 9.18 -8.77
CA ASN A 64 -6.94 8.15 -9.62
C ASN A 64 -6.87 8.61 -11.08
N GLU A 65 -6.94 9.91 -11.31
CA GLU A 65 -6.99 10.49 -12.68
C GLU A 65 -5.75 10.20 -13.52
N SER A 66 -4.61 9.95 -12.87
CA SER A 66 -3.38 9.59 -13.58
C SER A 66 -3.33 8.11 -13.99
N PHE A 67 -4.26 7.26 -13.56
CA PHE A 67 -4.29 5.83 -13.92
C PHE A 67 -4.91 5.66 -15.32
N GLU A 68 -4.11 5.88 -16.35
CA GLU A 68 -4.56 5.78 -17.74
C GLU A 68 -4.90 4.33 -18.14
N HIS A 69 -4.21 3.36 -17.55
CA HIS A 69 -4.47 1.94 -17.70
C HIS A 69 -4.51 1.29 -16.34
N PHE A 70 -5.53 0.49 -16.11
CA PHE A 70 -5.72 -0.27 -14.88
C PHE A 70 -6.16 -1.68 -15.24
N MET A 71 -5.30 -2.66 -14.98
CA MET A 71 -5.51 -4.04 -15.40
C MET A 71 -5.29 -4.99 -14.24
N PRO A 72 -6.35 -5.36 -13.50
CA PRO A 72 -6.27 -6.41 -12.50
C PRO A 72 -6.05 -7.77 -13.15
N PHE A 73 -5.20 -8.58 -12.57
CA PHE A 73 -4.90 -9.91 -13.02
C PHE A 73 -4.65 -10.83 -11.81
N SER A 74 -5.60 -11.70 -11.47
CA SER A 74 -5.53 -12.53 -10.27
C SER A 74 -5.40 -11.67 -8.99
N ASP A 75 -4.30 -11.82 -8.29
CA ASP A 75 -3.91 -11.11 -7.07
C ASP A 75 -3.03 -9.87 -7.32
N SER A 76 -2.84 -9.52 -8.58
CA SER A 76 -1.98 -8.41 -8.96
C SER A 76 -2.67 -7.40 -9.87
N VAL A 77 -2.09 -6.21 -9.97
CA VAL A 77 -2.58 -5.13 -10.84
C VAL A 77 -1.42 -4.51 -11.61
N PHE A 78 -1.61 -4.32 -12.92
CA PHE A 78 -0.79 -3.42 -13.72
C PHE A 78 -1.48 -2.07 -13.86
N ILE A 79 -0.74 -1.01 -13.59
CA ILE A 79 -1.23 0.36 -13.74
C ILE A 79 -0.19 1.14 -14.56
N ALA A 80 -0.63 1.97 -15.50
CA ALA A 80 0.28 2.79 -16.28
C ALA A 80 -0.21 4.23 -16.42
N SER A 81 0.75 5.16 -16.54
CA SER A 81 0.52 6.60 -16.66
C SER A 81 1.61 7.30 -17.43
N SER A 82 1.24 8.34 -18.16
CA SER A 82 2.18 9.30 -18.76
C SER A 82 2.65 10.37 -17.75
N ASN A 83 1.92 10.62 -16.67
CA ASN A 83 2.28 11.56 -15.60
C ASN A 83 2.91 10.82 -14.40
N CYS A 84 4.22 10.70 -14.40
CA CYS A 84 4.96 9.93 -13.40
C CYS A 84 4.78 10.46 -11.97
N SER A 85 4.71 11.78 -11.77
CA SER A 85 4.62 12.39 -10.43
C SER A 85 3.26 12.17 -9.78
N ASP A 86 2.19 12.52 -10.47
CA ASP A 86 0.83 12.31 -9.93
C ASP A 86 0.53 10.81 -9.79
N PHE A 87 1.01 10.02 -10.75
CA PHE A 87 0.90 8.57 -10.68
C PHE A 87 1.49 7.98 -9.40
N LEU A 88 2.71 8.38 -9.04
CA LEU A 88 3.38 7.85 -7.85
C LEU A 88 2.65 8.24 -6.56
N LEU A 89 2.18 9.49 -6.48
CA LEU A 89 1.42 9.99 -5.33
C LEU A 89 0.08 9.27 -5.20
N GLN A 90 -0.64 9.13 -6.29
CA GLN A 90 -1.93 8.44 -6.33
C GLN A 90 -1.80 6.94 -6.06
N LEU A 91 -0.75 6.30 -6.58
CA LEU A 91 -0.43 4.90 -6.27
C LEU A 91 -0.15 4.70 -4.78
N GLY A 92 0.66 5.58 -4.18
CA GLY A 92 0.92 5.54 -2.73
C GLY A 92 -0.35 5.69 -1.90
N ASN A 93 -1.24 6.61 -2.29
CA ASN A 93 -2.53 6.77 -1.63
C ASN A 93 -3.44 5.55 -1.82
N PHE A 94 -3.49 4.98 -3.03
CA PHE A 94 -4.25 3.76 -3.30
C PHE A 94 -3.82 2.60 -2.39
N VAL A 95 -2.51 2.37 -2.25
CA VAL A 95 -1.97 1.31 -1.37
C VAL A 95 -2.31 1.57 0.10
N LYS A 96 -2.23 2.83 0.54
CA LYS A 96 -2.62 3.25 1.90
C LYS A 96 -4.12 2.98 2.16
N ASP A 97 -4.99 3.43 1.26
CA ASP A 97 -6.43 3.29 1.41
C ASP A 97 -6.87 1.82 1.37
N ALA A 98 -6.20 0.99 0.57
CA ALA A 98 -6.43 -0.45 0.55
C ALA A 98 -6.15 -1.11 1.91
N PHE A 99 -5.08 -0.75 2.59
CA PHE A 99 -4.81 -1.23 3.95
C PHE A 99 -5.82 -0.68 4.96
N LEU A 100 -6.11 0.63 4.89
CA LEU A 100 -7.02 1.30 5.83
C LEU A 100 -8.47 0.80 5.71
N PHE A 101 -8.86 0.25 4.57
CA PHE A 101 -10.21 -0.28 4.34
C PHE A 101 -10.67 -1.24 5.44
N ASN A 102 -9.75 -2.09 5.94
CA ASN A 102 -10.02 -3.06 6.99
C ASN A 102 -9.20 -2.82 8.28
N ALA A 103 -8.38 -1.79 8.34
CA ALA A 103 -7.45 -1.54 9.44
C ALA A 103 -8.13 -1.44 10.81
N ARG A 104 -9.39 -0.98 10.85
CA ARG A 104 -10.16 -0.87 12.10
C ARG A 104 -10.34 -2.23 12.80
N ILE A 105 -10.50 -3.31 12.04
CA ILE A 105 -10.63 -4.67 12.58
C ILE A 105 -9.36 -5.04 13.33
N TYR A 106 -8.21 -4.79 12.73
CA TYR A 106 -6.90 -5.13 13.33
C TYR A 106 -6.50 -4.16 14.44
N ALA A 107 -6.96 -2.90 14.39
CA ALA A 107 -6.70 -1.92 15.45
C ALA A 107 -7.48 -2.22 16.74
N HIS A 108 -8.70 -2.73 16.59
CA HIS A 108 -9.62 -3.04 17.69
C HIS A 108 -10.20 -4.45 17.53
N PRO A 109 -9.35 -5.50 17.60
CA PRO A 109 -9.79 -6.86 17.36
C PRO A 109 -10.78 -7.33 18.43
N GLU A 110 -11.83 -8.02 18.00
CA GLU A 110 -12.78 -8.70 18.92
C GLU A 110 -12.08 -9.79 19.72
N ASN A 111 -11.13 -10.47 19.10
CA ASN A 111 -10.23 -11.42 19.74
C ASN A 111 -8.79 -10.89 19.73
N PRO A 112 -8.25 -10.39 20.87
CA PRO A 112 -6.87 -9.91 20.93
C PRO A 112 -5.80 -10.98 20.60
N ALA A 113 -6.14 -12.27 20.75
CA ALA A 113 -5.24 -13.37 20.41
C ALA A 113 -5.20 -13.66 18.90
N ASP A 114 -6.18 -13.17 18.14
CA ASP A 114 -6.26 -13.29 16.69
C ASP A 114 -6.93 -12.04 16.09
N PRO A 115 -6.16 -11.04 15.71
CA PRO A 115 -6.68 -9.79 15.15
C PRO A 115 -7.33 -9.94 13.77
N THR A 116 -7.22 -11.10 13.14
CA THR A 116 -7.86 -11.37 11.85
C THR A 116 -9.24 -12.01 12.01
N ALA A 117 -9.57 -12.52 13.20
CA ALA A 117 -10.87 -13.11 13.46
C ALA A 117 -11.96 -12.03 13.47
N THR A 118 -13.02 -12.29 12.74
CA THR A 118 -14.20 -11.42 12.59
C THR A 118 -15.43 -12.24 12.28
N HIS A 119 -16.55 -11.58 12.11
CA HIS A 119 -17.83 -12.20 11.79
C HIS A 119 -18.38 -11.64 10.49
N TYR A 120 -18.87 -12.51 9.65
CA TYR A 120 -19.60 -12.17 8.43
C TYR A 120 -21.09 -12.41 8.64
N ILE A 121 -21.88 -11.37 8.39
CA ILE A 121 -23.35 -11.50 8.43
C ILE A 121 -23.81 -11.99 7.06
N GLY A 122 -24.25 -13.22 7.01
CA GLY A 122 -24.78 -13.88 5.82
C GLY A 122 -26.28 -14.17 5.91
N VAL A 123 -26.87 -14.58 4.79
CA VAL A 123 -28.23 -15.10 4.75
C VAL A 123 -28.16 -16.61 4.91
N ASP A 124 -29.01 -17.20 5.76
CA ASP A 124 -29.09 -18.65 5.91
C ASP A 124 -29.51 -19.30 4.57
N PRO A 125 -28.68 -20.17 3.96
CA PRO A 125 -29.05 -20.84 2.71
C PRO A 125 -30.31 -21.68 2.82
N SER A 126 -30.68 -22.13 4.02
CA SER A 126 -31.89 -22.92 4.27
C SER A 126 -33.14 -22.06 4.50
N ASN A 127 -32.97 -20.83 4.93
CA ASN A 127 -34.04 -19.86 5.14
C ASN A 127 -33.60 -18.43 4.76
N PRO A 128 -33.92 -17.94 3.55
CA PRO A 128 -33.48 -16.62 3.07
C PRO A 128 -33.94 -15.41 3.91
N ASN A 129 -34.85 -15.60 4.86
CA ASN A 129 -35.30 -14.55 5.77
C ASN A 129 -34.50 -14.51 7.08
N ASP A 130 -33.66 -15.49 7.31
CA ASP A 130 -32.83 -15.56 8.51
C ASP A 130 -31.40 -15.08 8.22
N VAL A 131 -30.89 -14.29 9.14
CA VAL A 131 -29.51 -13.80 9.11
C VAL A 131 -28.68 -14.67 10.04
N ILE A 132 -27.58 -15.20 9.52
CA ILE A 132 -26.64 -16.01 10.28
C ILE A 132 -25.32 -15.25 10.45
N ASP A 133 -24.74 -15.41 11.62
CA ASP A 133 -23.44 -14.90 11.99
C ASP A 133 -22.38 -15.98 11.75
N ILE A 134 -21.50 -15.77 10.80
CA ILE A 134 -20.51 -16.76 10.37
C ILE A 134 -19.12 -16.27 10.83
N PRO A 135 -18.48 -16.95 11.79
CA PRO A 135 -17.10 -16.67 12.15
C PRO A 135 -16.18 -16.85 10.93
N CYS A 136 -15.33 -15.88 10.68
CA CYS A 136 -14.36 -15.96 9.58
C CYS A 136 -13.05 -15.26 9.95
N HIS A 137 -12.02 -15.50 9.14
CA HIS A 137 -10.77 -14.76 9.20
C HIS A 137 -10.69 -13.78 8.04
N GLN A 138 -10.32 -12.55 8.35
CA GLN A 138 -10.13 -11.51 7.37
C GLN A 138 -8.65 -11.16 7.28
N PRO A 139 -7.89 -11.72 6.33
CA PRO A 139 -6.49 -11.40 6.15
C PRO A 139 -6.35 -9.95 5.64
N PRO A 140 -5.29 -9.21 6.05
CA PRO A 140 -5.06 -7.85 5.59
C PRO A 140 -4.71 -7.82 4.10
N VAL A 141 -5.23 -6.81 3.42
CA VAL A 141 -4.84 -6.50 2.04
C VAL A 141 -3.66 -5.53 2.07
N LEU A 142 -2.49 -6.06 1.81
CA LEU A 142 -1.24 -5.31 1.69
C LEU A 142 -0.66 -5.54 0.30
N PHE A 143 -0.16 -4.48 -0.31
CA PHE A 143 0.50 -4.55 -1.61
C PHE A 143 2.01 -4.39 -1.48
N ARG A 144 2.74 -5.12 -2.30
CA ARG A 144 4.13 -4.87 -2.64
C ARG A 144 4.23 -4.70 -4.14
N GLY A 145 5.29 -4.06 -4.64
CA GLY A 145 5.39 -3.89 -6.08
C GLY A 145 6.59 -3.13 -6.54
N GLY A 146 6.64 -2.94 -7.85
CA GLY A 146 7.65 -2.16 -8.53
C GLY A 146 7.06 -1.16 -9.51
N VAL A 147 7.71 0.00 -9.65
CA VAL A 147 7.40 1.01 -10.66
C VAL A 147 8.60 1.21 -11.56
N SER A 148 8.40 1.19 -12.86
CA SER A 148 9.44 1.47 -13.85
C SER A 148 8.97 2.49 -14.88
N TYR A 149 9.89 3.25 -15.42
CA TYR A 149 9.65 4.21 -16.51
C TYR A 149 10.39 3.78 -17.76
N GLY A 150 9.70 3.85 -18.91
CA GLY A 150 10.28 3.50 -20.19
C GLY A 150 9.26 3.22 -21.29
N ASP A 151 9.72 2.61 -22.36
CA ASP A 151 8.89 2.28 -23.52
C ASP A 151 7.80 1.28 -23.19
N VAL A 152 6.58 1.63 -23.59
CA VAL A 152 5.37 0.81 -23.45
C VAL A 152 4.66 0.72 -24.81
N ILE A 153 4.21 -0.46 -25.12
CA ILE A 153 3.33 -0.77 -26.24
C ILE A 153 1.98 -1.19 -25.65
N GLU A 154 0.96 -0.45 -25.99
CA GLU A 154 -0.41 -0.75 -25.65
C GLU A 154 -1.08 -1.47 -26.80
N THR A 155 -1.72 -2.58 -26.51
CA THR A 155 -2.47 -3.34 -27.52
C THR A 155 -3.82 -3.75 -26.97
N THR A 156 -4.80 -3.77 -27.86
CA THR A 156 -6.16 -4.21 -27.53
C THR A 156 -6.54 -5.36 -28.46
N PRO A 157 -5.90 -6.53 -28.31
CA PRO A 157 -6.23 -7.67 -29.14
C PRO A 157 -7.67 -8.13 -28.89
N ALA A 158 -8.33 -8.50 -29.97
CA ALA A 158 -9.62 -9.15 -29.91
C ALA A 158 -9.46 -10.64 -30.21
N ALA A 159 -9.88 -11.50 -29.30
CA ALA A 159 -9.95 -12.93 -29.51
C ALA A 159 -11.41 -13.37 -29.70
N LEU A 160 -11.63 -14.32 -30.62
CA LEU A 160 -12.91 -15.01 -30.76
C LEU A 160 -12.80 -16.36 -30.06
N PHE A 161 -13.64 -16.58 -29.06
CA PHE A 161 -13.74 -17.86 -28.38
C PHE A 161 -15.21 -18.19 -28.19
N ASN A 162 -15.66 -19.38 -28.62
CA ASN A 162 -17.07 -19.80 -28.58
C ASN A 162 -18.05 -18.77 -29.18
N ASN A 163 -17.70 -18.14 -30.31
CA ASN A 163 -18.46 -17.08 -30.97
C ASN A 163 -18.64 -15.79 -30.15
N GLN A 164 -17.92 -15.64 -29.04
CA GLN A 164 -17.87 -14.43 -28.24
C GLN A 164 -16.58 -13.67 -28.53
N ARG A 165 -16.70 -12.36 -28.65
CA ARG A 165 -15.54 -11.46 -28.84
C ARG A 165 -15.05 -11.01 -27.47
N TYR A 166 -13.81 -11.37 -27.15
CA TYR A 166 -13.10 -10.90 -25.96
C TYR A 166 -12.14 -9.80 -26.36
N ILE A 167 -12.19 -8.68 -25.66
CA ILE A 167 -11.26 -7.55 -25.83
C ILE A 167 -10.41 -7.52 -24.57
N CYS A 168 -9.09 -7.67 -24.73
CA CYS A 168 -8.14 -7.62 -23.62
C CYS A 168 -7.22 -6.41 -23.81
N ASN A 169 -7.10 -5.57 -22.82
CA ASN A 169 -6.07 -4.55 -22.79
C ASN A 169 -4.75 -5.20 -22.35
N ASN A 170 -3.69 -5.00 -23.10
CA ASN A 170 -2.37 -5.52 -22.77
C ASN A 170 -1.35 -4.39 -22.76
N LEU A 171 -0.44 -4.45 -21.79
CA LEU A 171 0.76 -3.62 -21.73
C LEU A 171 1.98 -4.50 -21.97
N MET A 172 2.85 -4.07 -22.87
CA MET A 172 4.10 -4.76 -23.18
C MET A 172 5.24 -3.74 -23.22
N GLY A 173 6.44 -4.19 -22.91
CA GLY A 173 7.64 -3.35 -23.01
C GLY A 173 8.60 -3.55 -21.86
N GLU A 174 9.75 -2.89 -21.97
CA GLU A 174 10.81 -3.02 -20.97
C GLU A 174 10.37 -2.50 -19.59
N ALA A 175 9.56 -1.43 -19.56
CA ALA A 175 9.03 -0.88 -18.31
C ALA A 175 8.18 -1.91 -17.56
N VAL A 176 7.33 -2.67 -18.25
CA VAL A 176 6.51 -3.73 -17.64
C VAL A 176 7.38 -4.82 -17.01
N VAL A 177 8.36 -5.32 -17.76
CA VAL A 177 9.28 -6.38 -17.29
C VAL A 177 10.08 -5.92 -16.07
N ARG A 178 10.55 -4.68 -16.07
CA ARG A 178 11.31 -4.13 -14.92
C ARG A 178 10.44 -3.93 -13.69
N ALA A 179 9.19 -3.45 -13.84
CA ALA A 179 8.26 -3.29 -12.74
C ALA A 179 8.03 -4.62 -12.01
N VAL A 180 7.75 -5.69 -12.77
CA VAL A 180 7.58 -7.05 -12.21
C VAL A 180 8.84 -7.53 -11.49
N LYS A 181 10.03 -7.31 -12.06
CA LYS A 181 11.28 -7.76 -11.42
C LYS A 181 11.60 -7.07 -10.10
N MET A 182 11.12 -5.84 -9.90
CA MET A 182 11.38 -5.10 -8.65
C MET A 182 10.51 -5.56 -7.49
N GLU A 183 9.35 -6.16 -7.74
CA GLU A 183 8.38 -6.56 -6.71
C GLU A 183 8.99 -7.43 -5.61
N GLY A 184 9.80 -8.42 -5.97
CA GLY A 184 10.37 -9.39 -5.02
C GLY A 184 11.70 -9.03 -4.38
N LEU A 185 12.28 -7.84 -4.66
CA LEU A 185 13.65 -7.51 -4.25
C LEU A 185 13.81 -7.22 -2.77
N VAL A 186 12.76 -6.77 -2.09
CA VAL A 186 12.77 -6.49 -0.66
C VAL A 186 11.55 -7.08 0.04
N LYS A 187 11.59 -7.12 1.37
CA LYS A 187 10.47 -7.59 2.20
C LYS A 187 9.56 -6.42 2.59
N GLY A 188 8.32 -6.75 2.93
CA GLY A 188 7.31 -5.79 3.39
C GLY A 188 6.42 -5.25 2.28
N PRO A 189 5.38 -4.48 2.65
CA PRO A 189 4.45 -3.87 1.71
C PRO A 189 5.07 -2.59 1.11
N ARG A 190 6.07 -2.77 0.28
CA ARG A 190 6.91 -1.70 -0.27
C ARG A 190 6.73 -1.60 -1.78
N ILE A 191 6.70 -0.38 -2.28
CA ILE A 191 6.62 -0.07 -3.71
C ILE A 191 7.95 0.55 -4.13
N LEU A 192 8.69 -0.21 -4.91
CA LEU A 192 10.07 0.10 -5.31
C LEU A 192 10.14 0.74 -6.69
N PHE A 193 11.17 1.54 -6.92
CA PHE A 193 11.49 2.07 -8.23
C PHE A 193 12.96 2.49 -8.33
N ASN A 194 13.44 2.70 -9.56
CA ASN A 194 14.82 3.05 -9.84
C ASN A 194 15.00 4.54 -10.16
N ASP A 195 16.26 4.95 -10.40
CA ASP A 195 16.68 6.30 -10.77
C ASP A 195 15.86 6.87 -11.95
N ARG A 196 15.55 6.05 -12.95
CA ARG A 196 14.80 6.50 -14.14
C ARG A 196 13.41 7.04 -13.77
N VAL A 197 12.74 6.43 -12.79
CA VAL A 197 11.47 6.94 -12.27
C VAL A 197 11.74 8.18 -11.44
N TYR A 198 12.74 8.13 -10.54
CA TYR A 198 13.05 9.25 -9.64
C TYR A 198 13.38 10.55 -10.40
N GLU A 199 14.09 10.45 -11.53
CA GLU A 199 14.41 11.58 -12.37
C GLU A 199 13.19 12.26 -13.01
N GLN A 200 12.10 11.51 -13.23
CA GLN A 200 10.85 12.04 -13.78
C GLN A 200 9.98 12.75 -12.75
N LEU A 201 10.29 12.61 -11.45
CA LEU A 201 9.46 13.15 -10.37
C LEU A 201 9.69 14.64 -10.16
N ASN A 202 8.61 15.36 -9.89
CA ASN A 202 8.66 16.72 -9.37
C ASN A 202 9.09 16.74 -7.89
N ALA A 203 9.30 17.94 -7.34
CA ALA A 203 9.77 18.10 -5.96
C ALA A 203 8.79 17.50 -4.93
N GLU A 204 7.48 17.64 -5.15
CA GLU A 204 6.45 17.10 -4.27
C GLU A 204 6.52 15.57 -4.22
N ALA A 205 6.52 14.90 -5.36
CA ALA A 205 6.60 13.45 -5.41
C ALA A 205 7.91 12.91 -4.81
N LYS A 206 9.04 13.59 -5.07
CA LYS A 206 10.35 13.25 -4.48
C LYS A 206 10.35 13.32 -2.96
N PHE A 207 9.59 14.24 -2.38
CA PHE A 207 9.46 14.37 -0.93
C PHE A 207 8.91 13.10 -0.28
N TYR A 208 7.97 12.42 -0.94
CA TYR A 208 7.39 11.15 -0.47
C TYR A 208 8.20 9.91 -0.84
N CYS A 209 9.46 10.08 -1.20
CA CYS A 209 10.34 8.98 -1.58
C CYS A 209 11.59 8.94 -0.70
N ARG A 210 12.15 7.75 -0.51
CA ARG A 210 13.48 7.59 0.08
C ARG A 210 14.29 6.56 -0.69
N LEU A 211 15.61 6.63 -0.54
CA LEU A 211 16.51 5.56 -0.98
C LEU A 211 16.31 4.34 -0.08
N VAL A 212 16.22 3.17 -0.69
CA VAL A 212 16.11 1.89 0.00
C VAL A 212 17.38 1.61 0.78
N PRO A 213 17.31 1.36 2.11
CA PRO A 213 18.51 1.20 2.93
C PRO A 213 19.18 -0.17 2.79
N GLU A 214 18.46 -1.16 2.24
CA GLU A 214 18.98 -2.52 2.08
C GLU A 214 20.13 -2.59 1.07
N LYS A 215 20.96 -3.60 1.27
CA LYS A 215 22.13 -3.91 0.42
C LYS A 215 21.93 -5.25 -0.28
N ASP A 216 22.62 -5.43 -1.39
CA ASP A 216 22.68 -6.69 -2.10
C ASP A 216 23.56 -7.74 -1.36
N GLU A 217 23.67 -8.95 -1.94
CA GLU A 217 24.48 -10.05 -1.41
C GLU A 217 25.97 -9.70 -1.26
N ASN A 218 26.45 -8.68 -1.98
CA ASN A 218 27.82 -8.19 -1.95
C ASN A 218 28.00 -7.01 -0.98
N GLY A 219 26.95 -6.62 -0.25
CA GLY A 219 26.97 -5.50 0.67
C GLY A 219 26.89 -4.11 0.00
N GLN A 220 26.57 -4.07 -1.31
CA GLN A 220 26.38 -2.81 -2.04
C GLN A 220 24.94 -2.31 -1.92
N PRO A 221 24.70 -0.99 -1.85
CA PRO A 221 23.34 -0.43 -1.88
C PRO A 221 22.59 -0.92 -3.12
N LEU A 222 21.31 -1.26 -2.95
CA LEU A 222 20.46 -1.69 -4.06
C LEU A 222 20.26 -0.59 -5.13
N GLY A 223 20.49 0.68 -4.77
CA GLY A 223 20.27 1.82 -5.68
C GLY A 223 18.82 2.01 -6.09
N LEU A 224 17.89 1.53 -5.26
CA LEU A 224 16.46 1.65 -5.47
C LEU A 224 15.86 2.69 -4.54
N TYR A 225 14.74 3.25 -4.94
CA TYR A 225 13.90 4.12 -4.13
C TYR A 225 12.62 3.39 -3.78
N GLU A 226 11.94 3.87 -2.75
CA GLU A 226 10.60 3.43 -2.38
C GLU A 226 9.67 4.61 -2.07
N ILE A 227 8.38 4.39 -2.22
CA ILE A 227 7.35 5.35 -1.83
C ILE A 227 7.10 5.21 -0.32
N LEU A 228 7.16 6.32 0.39
CA LEU A 228 6.67 6.44 1.77
C LEU A 228 5.13 6.55 1.77
N TRP A 229 4.45 5.52 1.27
CA TRP A 229 3.01 5.53 1.09
C TRP A 229 2.22 5.76 2.40
N PRO A 230 2.68 5.37 3.61
CA PRO A 230 2.00 5.75 4.85
C PRO A 230 1.92 7.26 5.06
N ALA A 231 2.83 8.02 4.43
CA ALA A 231 2.84 9.48 4.51
C ALA A 231 1.73 10.16 3.70
N MET A 232 1.06 9.44 2.78
CA MET A 232 0.07 10.03 1.87
C MET A 232 -1.20 10.56 2.55
N GLY A 233 -1.49 10.10 3.78
CA GLY A 233 -2.64 10.59 4.55
C GLY A 233 -2.44 11.93 5.25
N TYR A 234 -1.18 12.39 5.39
CA TYR A 234 -0.90 13.62 6.13
C TYR A 234 -1.16 14.88 5.29
N ILE A 235 -1.81 15.87 5.90
CA ILE A 235 -2.03 17.20 5.31
C ILE A 235 -0.82 18.06 5.67
N THR A 236 0.07 18.29 4.72
CA THR A 236 1.33 19.02 4.95
C THR A 236 1.24 20.51 4.65
N GLU A 237 0.18 20.95 4.01
CA GLU A 237 0.01 22.32 3.52
C GLU A 237 -0.59 23.28 4.55
N ASN A 238 -1.11 22.76 5.67
CA ASN A 238 -1.71 23.57 6.72
C ASN A 238 -1.29 23.08 8.12
N ARG A 239 -0.45 23.88 8.80
CA ARG A 239 0.06 23.54 10.15
C ARG A 239 -1.03 23.41 11.20
N GLU A 240 -2.09 24.20 11.12
CA GLU A 240 -3.18 24.16 12.12
C GLU A 240 -3.98 22.87 12.04
N LEU A 241 -4.23 22.40 10.82
CA LEU A 241 -4.89 21.09 10.59
C LEU A 241 -3.96 19.93 10.93
N PHE A 242 -2.66 20.09 10.65
CA PHE A 242 -1.65 19.05 10.86
C PHE A 242 -1.50 18.62 12.33
N VAL A 243 -1.56 19.54 13.30
CA VAL A 243 -1.37 19.24 14.73
C VAL A 243 -2.41 18.23 15.25
N GLN A 244 -3.56 18.13 14.59
CA GLN A 244 -4.63 17.18 14.95
C GLN A 244 -4.41 15.77 14.38
N GLU A 245 -3.41 15.58 13.51
CA GLU A 245 -3.29 14.37 12.69
C GLU A 245 -2.34 13.29 13.21
N ILE A 246 -1.88 13.38 14.46
CA ILE A 246 -1.13 12.25 15.07
C ILE A 246 -1.94 10.95 15.07
N SER A 247 -3.27 11.03 14.97
CA SER A 247 -4.15 9.90 14.76
C SER A 247 -3.71 9.08 13.54
N HIS A 248 -3.27 9.70 12.45
CA HIS A 248 -2.80 9.00 11.25
C HIS A 248 -1.65 8.04 11.52
N PHE A 249 -0.73 8.39 12.42
CA PHE A 249 0.32 7.48 12.84
C PHE A 249 -0.29 6.23 13.51
N TYR A 250 -1.21 6.43 14.44
CA TYR A 250 -1.82 5.33 15.18
C TYR A 250 -2.81 4.52 14.33
N ASP A 251 -3.50 5.14 13.37
CA ASP A 251 -4.41 4.45 12.44
C ASP A 251 -3.70 3.41 11.58
N LEU A 252 -2.41 3.61 11.31
CA LEU A 252 -1.57 2.65 10.59
C LEU A 252 -0.75 1.77 11.55
N PHE A 253 -0.15 2.38 12.58
CA PHE A 253 0.77 1.69 13.49
C PHE A 253 0.08 0.64 14.35
N THR A 254 -1.08 0.97 14.93
CA THR A 254 -1.79 0.04 15.84
C THR A 254 -2.20 -1.26 15.14
N PRO A 255 -2.89 -1.22 13.97
CA PRO A 255 -3.24 -2.45 13.26
C PRO A 255 -2.00 -3.21 12.78
N ALA A 256 -0.97 -2.53 12.28
CA ALA A 256 0.27 -3.18 11.85
C ALA A 256 1.00 -3.86 13.00
N TYR A 257 1.04 -3.23 14.19
CA TYR A 257 1.61 -3.82 15.40
C TYR A 257 0.84 -5.06 15.88
N ASN A 258 -0.48 -5.01 15.90
CA ASN A 258 -1.31 -6.14 16.32
C ASN A 258 -1.12 -7.34 15.37
N LEU A 259 -1.07 -7.10 14.06
CA LEU A 259 -0.77 -8.12 13.05
C LEU A 259 0.66 -8.68 13.23
N TRP A 260 1.66 -7.82 13.42
CA TRP A 260 3.02 -8.27 13.71
C TRP A 260 3.07 -9.14 14.97
N SER A 261 2.44 -8.70 16.06
CA SER A 261 2.41 -9.43 17.33
C SER A 261 1.78 -10.81 17.18
N PHE A 262 0.76 -10.93 16.36
CA PHE A 262 0.10 -12.20 16.05
C PHE A 262 1.00 -13.12 15.24
N TYR A 263 1.66 -12.59 14.21
CA TYR A 263 2.50 -13.39 13.31
C TYR A 263 3.97 -13.53 13.76
N LYS A 264 4.40 -12.93 14.88
CA LYS A 264 5.82 -12.87 15.27
C LYS A 264 6.51 -14.23 15.47
N SER A 265 5.74 -15.28 15.74
CA SER A 265 6.28 -16.66 15.81
C SER A 265 6.61 -17.24 14.43
N ASN A 266 6.03 -16.72 13.36
CA ASN A 266 6.32 -17.11 11.97
C ASN A 266 7.28 -16.09 11.36
N LYS A 267 8.58 -16.36 11.36
CA LYS A 267 9.62 -15.42 10.93
C LYS A 267 9.44 -14.91 9.49
N ASP A 268 8.96 -15.75 8.59
CA ASP A 268 8.77 -15.37 7.17
C ASP A 268 7.63 -14.38 6.97
N VAL A 269 6.63 -14.42 7.86
CA VAL A 269 5.52 -13.47 7.88
C VAL A 269 5.86 -12.26 8.73
N ALA A 270 6.46 -12.45 9.90
CA ALA A 270 6.84 -11.39 10.83
C ALA A 270 7.69 -10.31 10.17
N ILE A 271 8.70 -10.71 9.37
CA ILE A 271 9.59 -9.78 8.65
C ILE A 271 8.83 -8.82 7.72
N GLN A 272 7.69 -9.24 7.15
CA GLN A 272 6.87 -8.37 6.31
C GLN A 272 6.27 -7.22 7.13
N TYR A 273 5.76 -7.53 8.33
CA TYR A 273 5.19 -6.53 9.23
C TYR A 273 6.26 -5.68 9.92
N GLU A 274 7.44 -6.22 10.20
CA GLU A 274 8.58 -5.46 10.71
C GLU A 274 8.96 -4.35 9.73
N ARG A 275 9.07 -4.66 8.45
CA ARG A 275 9.34 -3.67 7.38
C ARG A 275 8.19 -2.71 7.18
N PHE A 276 6.96 -3.15 7.43
CA PHE A 276 5.80 -2.25 7.43
C PHE A 276 5.83 -1.24 8.59
N LEU A 277 6.10 -1.71 9.81
CA LEU A 277 6.25 -0.84 10.98
C LEU A 277 7.39 0.17 10.81
N GLU A 278 8.53 -0.28 10.29
CA GLU A 278 9.65 0.59 9.94
C GLU A 278 9.24 1.67 8.93
N LEU A 279 8.51 1.29 7.88
CA LEU A 279 8.02 2.22 6.86
C LEU A 279 7.04 3.27 7.44
N ILE A 280 6.14 2.86 8.35
CA ILE A 280 5.20 3.76 9.04
C ILE A 280 5.96 4.77 9.90
N VAL A 281 6.91 4.30 10.72
CA VAL A 281 7.72 5.16 11.59
C VAL A 281 8.54 6.16 10.77
N THR A 282 9.23 5.67 9.74
CA THR A 282 10.00 6.56 8.82
C THR A 282 9.13 7.62 8.16
N SER A 283 7.94 7.22 7.72
CA SER A 283 6.97 8.13 7.09
C SER A 283 6.53 9.24 8.04
N ALA A 284 6.18 8.87 9.27
CA ALA A 284 5.78 9.82 10.30
C ALA A 284 6.92 10.81 10.63
N ILE A 285 8.13 10.31 10.91
CA ILE A 285 9.29 11.14 11.21
C ILE A 285 9.55 12.12 10.06
N ARG A 286 9.59 11.66 8.82
CA ARG A 286 9.83 12.50 7.64
C ARG A 286 8.84 13.67 7.55
N ILE A 287 7.55 13.41 7.75
CA ILE A 287 6.50 14.42 7.64
C ILE A 287 6.57 15.41 8.79
N TYR A 288 6.73 14.96 10.02
CA TYR A 288 6.78 15.82 11.19
C TYR A 288 8.05 16.68 11.22
N ASP A 289 9.20 16.17 10.80
CA ASP A 289 10.43 16.94 10.64
C ASP A 289 10.22 18.08 9.63
N TYR A 290 9.61 17.78 8.48
CA TYR A 290 9.28 18.78 7.47
C TYR A 290 8.35 19.87 8.02
N MET A 291 7.38 19.50 8.84
CA MET A 291 6.43 20.44 9.43
C MET A 291 7.00 21.20 10.63
N GLY A 292 8.22 20.88 11.06
CA GLY A 292 8.90 21.51 12.20
C GLY A 292 8.41 21.01 13.57
N TYR A 293 7.87 19.81 13.62
CA TYR A 293 7.43 19.11 14.85
C TYR A 293 8.26 17.85 15.13
N GLY A 294 9.48 17.79 14.62
CA GLY A 294 10.36 16.61 14.74
C GLY A 294 10.55 16.17 16.19
N ASP A 295 10.93 17.06 17.09
CA ASP A 295 11.11 16.70 18.52
C ASP A 295 9.87 16.06 19.13
N TYR A 296 8.68 16.57 18.79
CA TYR A 296 7.42 16.03 19.30
C TYR A 296 7.17 14.60 18.81
N ILE A 297 7.33 14.34 17.51
CA ILE A 297 7.10 13.01 16.95
C ILE A 297 8.15 12.01 17.41
N HIS A 298 9.44 12.43 17.46
CA HIS A 298 10.51 11.56 17.95
C HIS A 298 10.22 11.10 19.39
N HIS A 299 9.76 12.02 20.26
CA HIS A 299 9.37 11.66 21.62
C HIS A 299 8.19 10.69 21.65
N LYS A 300 7.12 10.97 20.88
CA LYS A 300 5.91 10.12 20.84
C LYS A 300 6.18 8.75 20.23
N VAL A 301 6.94 8.68 19.16
CA VAL A 301 7.38 7.41 18.56
C VAL A 301 8.21 6.62 19.56
N ALA A 302 9.21 7.24 20.20
CA ALA A 302 10.05 6.59 21.18
C ALA A 302 9.26 6.03 22.37
N GLU A 303 8.30 6.80 22.93
CA GLU A 303 7.38 6.33 23.98
C GLU A 303 6.58 5.10 23.50
N THR A 304 5.99 5.20 22.30
CA THR A 304 5.18 4.12 21.72
C THR A 304 6.02 2.85 21.54
N LEU A 305 7.21 2.96 20.94
CA LEU A 305 8.08 1.83 20.73
C LEU A 305 8.57 1.19 22.04
N LYS A 306 8.90 2.02 23.06
CA LYS A 306 9.29 1.53 24.38
C LYS A 306 8.16 0.79 25.08
N SER A 307 6.90 1.18 24.87
CA SER A 307 5.74 0.55 25.47
C SER A 307 5.31 -0.76 24.81
N LYS A 308 5.66 -0.96 23.54
CA LYS A 308 5.18 -2.06 22.70
C LYS A 308 6.22 -3.14 22.42
N PHE A 309 7.51 -2.79 22.40
CA PHE A 309 8.60 -3.69 22.00
C PHE A 309 9.67 -3.82 23.07
N THR A 310 10.29 -4.99 23.15
CA THR A 310 11.52 -5.18 23.91
C THR A 310 12.67 -4.36 23.29
N GLU A 311 13.78 -4.21 24.01
CA GLU A 311 14.96 -3.52 23.51
C GLU A 311 15.53 -4.21 22.26
N GLU A 312 15.61 -5.53 22.28
CA GLU A 312 16.10 -6.34 21.16
C GLU A 312 15.20 -6.18 19.92
N GLU A 313 13.87 -6.26 20.09
CA GLU A 313 12.93 -6.06 18.98
C GLU A 313 13.07 -4.66 18.38
N ARG A 314 13.24 -3.63 19.22
CA ARG A 314 13.44 -2.25 18.75
C ARG A 314 14.70 -2.09 17.92
N LEU A 315 15.81 -2.64 18.37
CA LEU A 315 17.09 -2.60 17.65
C LEU A 315 16.96 -3.34 16.31
N ASN A 316 16.33 -4.51 16.29
CA ASN A 316 16.19 -5.30 15.06
C ASN A 316 15.26 -4.68 14.02
N ILE A 317 14.16 -4.05 14.46
CA ILE A 317 13.13 -3.51 13.54
C ILE A 317 13.45 -2.08 13.10
N PHE A 318 13.97 -1.25 14.00
CA PHE A 318 14.10 0.19 13.81
C PHE A 318 15.55 0.70 13.79
N GLU A 319 16.55 -0.19 13.71
CA GLU A 319 17.99 0.18 13.70
C GLU A 319 18.32 1.28 12.69
N MET A 320 17.62 1.27 11.55
CA MET A 320 17.88 2.23 10.46
C MET A 320 17.05 3.54 10.57
N VAL A 321 16.22 3.67 11.59
CA VAL A 321 15.29 4.82 11.74
C VAL A 321 15.57 5.63 13.01
N ILE A 322 16.06 5.01 14.05
CA ILE A 322 16.34 5.58 15.37
C ILE A 322 17.84 5.56 15.64
#